data_79332625677c7565d2fc1513927280e7
#
_entry.id   79332625677c7565d2fc1513927280e7
#
_cell.length_a   1.000
_cell.length_b   1.000
_cell.length_c   1.000
_cell.angle_alpha   90.00
_cell.angle_beta   90.00
_cell.angle_gamma   90.00
#
_symmetry.space_group_name_H-M   'P 1'
#
loop_
_entity.id
_entity.type
_entity.pdbx_description
1 polymer ?
#
loop_
_entity_poly.entity_id
_entity_poly.type
_entity_poly.pdbx_seq_one_letter_code
_entity_poly.pdbx_strand_id
1 'polypeptide(L)'
;MRRLRLFPVAAAAMLALAGLPACSSQAAKPHRQVPRGWMGVLAGPPIGDPSRRGLTDSEVRAMASSGVESLRVAFYWREGQATGPGTTDFTPYDRIVGTAARNRVPLLPTVLGVPAWARVRKSNPASSPAHPADYARFMASLVDRYGPRGSFWRQHRELPKRPIRVWQLWNEPDHRVYWAEQPYYKRYVALIAAARVAIRRRDRGAKVVLAGLVGRSWVQLAQIYRAGGRRHFDYLAVHPFTRLLSDVVRIVRYNRTVATRFGDARKPMLVTELTWPSSKGRIRRPSAFDRTERNQASLLDAAFRALAARRVKLGIRAVYWATWLTRDRSRTDAFDYTGLSALRANGTIRRKPAFYSFRATARRLEGR
;
A
#
# COMPACT_ATOMS: atom_id res chain seq x y z
N MET A 1 89.43 -39.18 -45.86
CA MET A 1 89.13 -38.06 -44.97
C MET A 1 88.29 -37.02 -45.69
N ARG A 2 87.01 -37.09 -45.63
CA ARG A 2 86.09 -36.12 -46.25
C ARG A 2 85.14 -35.60 -45.18
N ARG A 3 85.15 -34.31 -44.92
CA ARG A 3 84.24 -33.58 -44.00
C ARG A 3 82.93 -33.35 -44.71
N LEU A 4 81.83 -33.86 -44.16
CA LEU A 4 80.46 -33.49 -44.57
C LEU A 4 80.07 -32.22 -43.83
N ARG A 5 79.58 -31.24 -44.58
CA ARG A 5 78.97 -30.01 -44.06
C ARG A 5 77.44 -30.23 -44.00
N LEU A 6 76.86 -30.10 -42.87
CA LEU A 6 75.41 -30.07 -42.66
C LEU A 6 74.94 -28.61 -42.71
N PHE A 7 73.92 -28.34 -43.52
CA PHE A 7 73.18 -27.09 -43.56
C PHE A 7 71.95 -27.20 -42.64
N PRO A 8 71.60 -26.18 -41.85
CA PRO A 8 70.35 -26.19 -41.08
C PRO A 8 69.19 -25.70 -41.95
N VAL A 9 68.12 -26.45 -41.95
CA VAL A 9 66.82 -26.06 -42.53
C VAL A 9 66.05 -25.27 -41.44
N ALA A 10 65.79 -24.02 -41.73
CA ALA A 10 64.91 -23.18 -40.88
C ALA A 10 63.45 -23.49 -41.18
N ALA A 11 62.75 -24.10 -40.23
CA ALA A 11 61.28 -24.26 -40.27
C ALA A 11 60.61 -23.02 -39.74
N ALA A 12 59.92 -22.28 -40.59
CA ALA A 12 59.03 -21.15 -40.18
C ALA A 12 57.71 -21.72 -39.67
N ALA A 13 57.53 -21.62 -38.37
CA ALA A 13 56.19 -21.90 -37.74
C ALA A 13 55.28 -20.71 -37.90
N MET A 14 54.22 -20.77 -38.73
CA MET A 14 53.13 -19.85 -38.77
C MET A 14 52.22 -20.10 -37.56
N LEU A 15 52.24 -19.19 -36.59
CA LEU A 15 51.18 -19.13 -35.54
C LEU A 15 49.87 -18.60 -36.14
N ALA A 16 48.90 -19.47 -36.36
CA ALA A 16 47.53 -19.08 -36.63
C ALA A 16 46.91 -18.57 -35.32
N LEU A 17 46.72 -17.24 -35.15
CA LEU A 17 45.87 -16.66 -34.10
C LEU A 17 44.41 -17.02 -34.43
N ALA A 18 43.91 -18.06 -33.77
CA ALA A 18 42.49 -18.34 -33.74
C ALA A 18 41.80 -17.22 -32.88
N GLY A 19 41.11 -16.31 -33.55
CA GLY A 19 40.27 -15.32 -32.91
C GLY A 19 39.14 -15.99 -32.10
N LEU A 20 39.22 -15.93 -30.80
CA LEU A 20 38.09 -16.30 -29.93
C LEU A 20 36.92 -15.40 -30.23
N PRO A 21 35.69 -15.91 -30.49
CA PRO A 21 34.53 -15.07 -30.64
C PRO A 21 34.29 -14.35 -29.31
N ALA A 22 34.28 -12.99 -29.34
CA ALA A 22 33.86 -12.19 -28.25
C ALA A 22 32.40 -12.54 -27.94
N CYS A 23 32.15 -13.31 -26.89
CA CYS A 23 30.81 -13.47 -26.32
C CYS A 23 30.34 -12.09 -25.84
N SER A 24 29.65 -11.36 -26.69
CA SER A 24 28.86 -10.22 -26.27
C SER A 24 27.75 -10.75 -25.35
N SER A 25 27.99 -10.67 -24.06
CA SER A 25 26.93 -10.91 -23.07
C SER A 25 25.85 -9.86 -23.29
N GLN A 26 24.86 -10.18 -24.12
CA GLN A 26 23.62 -9.37 -24.13
C GLN A 26 23.09 -9.39 -22.69
N ALA A 27 23.23 -8.27 -22.00
CA ALA A 27 22.64 -8.08 -20.68
C ALA A 27 21.15 -8.41 -20.80
N ALA A 28 20.71 -9.48 -20.16
CA ALA A 28 19.32 -9.90 -20.18
C ALA A 28 18.46 -8.71 -19.79
N LYS A 29 17.43 -8.40 -20.60
CA LYS A 29 16.51 -7.30 -20.30
C LYS A 29 16.01 -7.47 -18.87
N PRO A 30 16.00 -6.42 -18.05
CA PRO A 30 15.62 -6.53 -16.65
C PRO A 30 14.18 -7.08 -16.56
N HIS A 31 14.04 -8.20 -15.86
CA HIS A 31 12.76 -8.90 -15.72
C HIS A 31 12.02 -8.40 -14.49
N ARG A 32 10.70 -8.14 -14.63
CA ARG A 32 9.84 -7.76 -13.50
C ARG A 32 9.80 -8.86 -12.44
N GLN A 33 10.22 -8.53 -11.21
CA GLN A 33 10.31 -9.47 -10.09
C GLN A 33 9.02 -9.57 -9.27
N VAL A 34 8.10 -8.61 -9.40
CA VAL A 34 6.87 -8.48 -8.60
C VAL A 34 5.65 -8.29 -9.50
N PRO A 35 4.44 -8.67 -9.07
CA PRO A 35 3.24 -8.44 -9.87
C PRO A 35 2.95 -6.94 -10.05
N ARG A 36 2.17 -6.59 -11.07
CA ARG A 36 1.65 -5.22 -11.20
C ARG A 36 0.80 -4.87 -9.99
N GLY A 37 0.90 -3.60 -9.54
CA GLY A 37 0.24 -3.11 -8.33
C GLY A 37 1.02 -3.39 -7.04
N TRP A 38 2.25 -3.89 -7.12
CA TRP A 38 3.09 -4.19 -5.97
C TRP A 38 3.56 -2.94 -5.22
N MET A 39 4.02 -1.93 -5.97
CA MET A 39 4.59 -0.71 -5.41
C MET A 39 3.46 0.26 -5.03
N GLY A 40 3.05 0.21 -3.78
CA GLY A 40 2.00 1.06 -3.23
C GLY A 40 2.52 2.17 -2.32
N VAL A 41 1.73 3.22 -2.20
CA VAL A 41 1.91 4.25 -1.17
C VAL A 41 0.58 4.62 -0.54
N LEU A 42 0.62 5.05 0.73
CA LEU A 42 -0.49 5.75 1.37
C LEU A 42 -0.38 7.24 1.05
N ALA A 43 -1.49 7.86 0.63
CA ALA A 43 -1.50 9.28 0.24
C ALA A 43 -0.97 10.20 1.35
N GLY A 44 -1.45 10.01 2.57
CA GLY A 44 -1.11 10.80 3.74
C GLY A 44 -2.09 11.95 4.00
N PRO A 45 -2.12 12.48 5.23
CA PRO A 45 -3.08 13.50 5.66
C PRO A 45 -3.07 14.80 4.83
N PRO A 46 -1.91 15.36 4.44
CA PRO A 46 -1.89 16.60 3.67
C PRO A 46 -2.55 16.54 2.29
N ILE A 47 -2.64 15.35 1.70
CA ILE A 47 -3.18 15.17 0.34
C ILE A 47 -4.71 15.04 0.37
N GLY A 48 -5.26 14.52 1.46
CA GLY A 48 -6.71 14.36 1.65
C GLY A 48 -7.38 15.55 2.38
N ASP A 49 -6.65 16.58 2.75
CA ASP A 49 -7.18 17.72 3.50
C ASP A 49 -7.93 18.69 2.57
N PRO A 50 -9.27 18.85 2.70
CA PRO A 50 -10.06 19.74 1.86
C PRO A 50 -9.63 21.20 1.94
N SER A 51 -9.13 21.65 3.10
CA SER A 51 -8.65 23.02 3.33
C SER A 51 -7.34 23.33 2.57
N ARG A 52 -6.66 22.33 2.02
CA ARG A 52 -5.36 22.42 1.39
C ARG A 52 -5.31 21.92 -0.06
N ARG A 53 -6.38 22.11 -0.82
CA ARG A 53 -6.47 21.75 -2.24
C ARG A 53 -6.39 20.24 -2.55
N GLY A 54 -6.36 19.36 -1.54
CA GLY A 54 -6.42 17.90 -1.71
C GLY A 54 -5.28 17.30 -2.52
N LEU A 55 -5.54 16.13 -3.08
CA LEU A 55 -4.63 15.42 -3.96
C LEU A 55 -4.49 16.19 -5.28
N THR A 56 -3.31 16.78 -5.56
CA THR A 56 -3.07 17.52 -6.80
C THR A 56 -2.63 16.59 -7.94
N ASP A 57 -2.94 16.99 -9.18
CA ASP A 57 -2.49 16.24 -10.37
C ASP A 57 -0.96 16.13 -10.44
N SER A 58 -0.24 17.20 -10.06
CA SER A 58 1.22 17.21 -10.06
C SER A 58 1.81 16.18 -9.09
N GLU A 59 1.25 16.04 -7.89
CA GLU A 59 1.72 15.05 -6.92
C GLU A 59 1.38 13.61 -7.34
N VAL A 60 0.20 13.37 -7.88
CA VAL A 60 -0.15 12.02 -8.38
C VAL A 60 0.66 11.65 -9.62
N ARG A 61 0.99 12.62 -10.47
CA ARG A 61 1.93 12.43 -11.57
C ARG A 61 3.33 12.09 -11.06
N ALA A 62 3.80 12.78 -10.01
CA ALA A 62 5.07 12.48 -9.36
C ALA A 62 5.08 11.07 -8.72
N MET A 63 3.95 10.63 -8.14
CA MET A 63 3.80 9.26 -7.68
C MET A 63 3.97 8.25 -8.83
N ALA A 64 3.21 8.41 -9.91
CA ALA A 64 3.24 7.54 -11.07
C ALA A 64 4.65 7.45 -11.69
N SER A 65 5.31 8.60 -11.90
CA SER A 65 6.66 8.66 -12.48
C SER A 65 7.74 8.08 -11.55
N SER A 66 7.45 7.98 -10.25
CA SER A 66 8.35 7.37 -9.26
C SER A 66 8.14 5.86 -9.08
N GLY A 67 7.18 5.25 -9.79
CA GLY A 67 6.91 3.84 -9.72
C GLY A 67 5.78 3.45 -8.78
N VAL A 68 4.95 4.39 -8.35
CA VAL A 68 3.74 4.05 -7.63
C VAL A 68 2.74 3.40 -8.57
N GLU A 69 2.38 2.16 -8.28
CA GLU A 69 1.41 1.38 -9.06
C GLU A 69 0.03 1.29 -8.39
N SER A 70 -0.07 1.67 -7.11
CA SER A 70 -1.32 1.69 -6.37
C SER A 70 -1.28 2.75 -5.28
N LEU A 71 -2.36 3.54 -5.17
CA LEU A 71 -2.51 4.59 -4.16
C LEU A 71 -3.57 4.18 -3.15
N ARG A 72 -3.16 3.92 -1.91
CA ARG A 72 -4.07 3.70 -0.80
C ARG A 72 -4.51 5.05 -0.25
N VAL A 73 -5.83 5.28 -0.12
CA VAL A 73 -6.38 6.56 0.30
C VAL A 73 -7.63 6.38 1.14
N ALA A 74 -7.79 7.22 2.18
CA ALA A 74 -8.97 7.20 3.02
C ALA A 74 -10.19 7.79 2.29
N PHE A 75 -11.32 7.06 2.35
CA PHE A 75 -12.64 7.56 2.01
C PHE A 75 -13.43 7.64 3.32
N TYR A 76 -13.51 8.83 3.90
CA TYR A 76 -14.18 9.01 5.18
C TYR A 76 -15.69 9.06 4.98
N TRP A 77 -16.40 8.08 5.54
CA TRP A 77 -17.87 8.04 5.49
C TRP A 77 -18.51 9.31 6.03
N ARG A 78 -17.96 9.90 7.11
CA ARG A 78 -18.45 11.16 7.69
C ARG A 78 -18.37 12.38 6.75
N GLU A 79 -17.55 12.31 5.70
CA GLU A 79 -17.45 13.39 4.71
C GLU A 79 -18.53 13.27 3.64
N GLY A 80 -18.90 12.04 3.29
CA GLY A 80 -19.94 11.80 2.28
C GLY A 80 -21.36 11.80 2.81
N GLN A 81 -21.56 11.52 4.11
CA GLN A 81 -22.88 11.48 4.75
C GLN A 81 -22.83 12.15 6.13
N ALA A 82 -22.44 13.42 6.17
CA ALA A 82 -22.24 14.16 7.41
C ALA A 82 -23.52 14.26 8.28
N THR A 83 -24.66 14.50 7.65
CA THR A 83 -25.92 14.87 8.33
C THR A 83 -26.92 13.71 8.47
N GLY A 84 -26.85 12.69 7.62
CA GLY A 84 -27.80 11.58 7.64
C GLY A 84 -27.55 10.51 6.59
N PRO A 85 -28.38 9.45 6.57
CA PRO A 85 -28.22 8.31 5.67
C PRO A 85 -28.76 8.54 4.24
N GLY A 86 -29.29 9.71 3.95
CA GLY A 86 -29.93 10.07 2.69
C GLY A 86 -28.94 10.23 1.54
N THR A 87 -28.79 11.44 1.02
CA THR A 87 -27.91 11.74 -0.10
C THR A 87 -26.44 11.65 0.31
N THR A 88 -25.64 11.03 -0.56
CA THR A 88 -24.18 11.01 -0.40
C THR A 88 -23.56 12.15 -1.20
N ASP A 89 -22.78 13.00 -0.53
CA ASP A 89 -21.88 13.96 -1.18
C ASP A 89 -20.65 13.22 -1.69
N PHE A 90 -20.50 13.11 -3.01
CA PHE A 90 -19.36 12.47 -3.64
C PHE A 90 -18.19 13.41 -3.95
N THR A 91 -18.36 14.71 -3.74
CA THR A 91 -17.37 15.75 -4.10
C THR A 91 -15.94 15.44 -3.61
N PRO A 92 -15.72 15.04 -2.33
CA PRO A 92 -14.37 14.75 -1.84
C PRO A 92 -13.76 13.52 -2.53
N TYR A 93 -14.58 12.52 -2.87
CA TYR A 93 -14.09 11.28 -3.51
C TYR A 93 -13.94 11.44 -5.02
N ASP A 94 -14.86 12.15 -5.70
CA ASP A 94 -14.81 12.45 -7.13
C ASP A 94 -13.49 13.13 -7.51
N ARG A 95 -13.05 14.09 -6.68
CA ARG A 95 -11.76 14.74 -6.86
C ARG A 95 -10.59 13.76 -6.81
N ILE A 96 -10.57 12.86 -5.82
CA ILE A 96 -9.52 11.85 -5.65
C ILE A 96 -9.54 10.87 -6.83
N VAL A 97 -10.73 10.36 -7.18
CA VAL A 97 -10.90 9.38 -8.27
C VAL A 97 -10.54 10.00 -9.62
N GLY A 98 -11.00 11.22 -9.88
CA GLY A 98 -10.69 11.94 -11.13
C GLY A 98 -9.20 12.20 -11.29
N THR A 99 -8.54 12.68 -10.23
CA THR A 99 -7.09 12.93 -10.24
C THR A 99 -6.30 11.63 -10.44
N ALA A 100 -6.66 10.56 -9.76
CA ALA A 100 -6.02 9.25 -9.91
C ALA A 100 -6.25 8.69 -11.33
N ALA A 101 -7.45 8.83 -11.87
CA ALA A 101 -7.79 8.38 -13.22
C ALA A 101 -6.97 9.09 -14.30
N ARG A 102 -6.90 10.45 -14.27
CA ARG A 102 -6.05 11.24 -15.20
C ARG A 102 -4.60 10.76 -15.22
N ASN A 103 -4.06 10.47 -14.05
CA ASN A 103 -2.68 10.01 -13.90
C ASN A 103 -2.51 8.49 -13.99
N ARG A 104 -3.59 7.76 -14.30
CA ARG A 104 -3.62 6.30 -14.47
C ARG A 104 -3.11 5.49 -13.27
N VAL A 105 -3.25 6.02 -12.05
CA VAL A 105 -2.89 5.35 -10.80
C VAL A 105 -4.11 4.63 -10.23
N PRO A 106 -4.08 3.31 -10.06
CA PRO A 106 -5.14 2.56 -9.40
C PRO A 106 -5.29 2.96 -7.94
N LEU A 107 -6.53 2.97 -7.44
CA LEU A 107 -6.84 3.27 -6.04
C LEU A 107 -7.12 1.99 -5.24
N LEU A 108 -6.69 2.00 -3.97
CA LEU A 108 -7.19 1.16 -2.91
C LEU A 108 -7.87 2.05 -1.85
N PRO A 109 -9.18 2.35 -1.98
CA PRO A 109 -9.88 3.10 -0.97
C PRO A 109 -9.96 2.33 0.33
N THR A 110 -9.63 2.99 1.43
CA THR A 110 -9.89 2.52 2.80
C THR A 110 -11.09 3.28 3.31
N VAL A 111 -12.23 2.61 3.44
CA VAL A 111 -13.49 3.25 3.83
C VAL A 111 -13.66 3.15 5.34
N LEU A 112 -13.72 4.30 6.04
CA LEU A 112 -13.76 4.38 7.50
C LEU A 112 -14.39 5.71 7.97
N GLY A 113 -14.46 5.91 9.29
CA GLY A 113 -14.83 7.19 9.90
C GLY A 113 -16.34 7.42 9.92
N VAL A 114 -16.98 6.97 10.99
CA VAL A 114 -18.44 7.03 11.19
C VAL A 114 -18.92 8.47 11.33
N PRO A 115 -19.96 8.90 10.60
CA PRO A 115 -20.62 10.16 10.87
C PRO A 115 -21.34 10.14 12.22
N ALA A 116 -21.51 11.29 12.86
CA ALA A 116 -22.05 11.41 14.22
C ALA A 116 -23.40 10.69 14.39
N TRP A 117 -24.28 10.82 13.40
CA TRP A 117 -25.60 10.20 13.44
C TRP A 117 -25.60 8.66 13.48
N ALA A 118 -24.54 8.03 12.91
CA ALA A 118 -24.44 6.57 12.79
C ALA A 118 -23.58 5.90 13.88
N ARG A 119 -23.00 6.65 14.82
CA ARG A 119 -22.13 6.13 15.88
C ARG A 119 -22.90 5.43 16.99
N VAL A 120 -22.28 4.41 17.60
CA VAL A 120 -22.76 3.86 18.89
C VAL A 120 -22.74 4.96 19.96
N ARG A 121 -21.62 5.67 20.10
CA ARG A 121 -21.48 6.84 20.99
C ARG A 121 -21.34 8.11 20.15
N LYS A 122 -22.42 8.91 20.08
CA LYS A 122 -22.56 10.05 19.17
C LYS A 122 -21.41 11.05 19.27
N SER A 123 -20.96 11.37 20.48
CA SER A 123 -19.88 12.33 20.75
C SER A 123 -18.46 11.79 20.49
N ASN A 124 -18.27 10.47 20.38
CA ASN A 124 -16.95 9.90 20.22
C ASN A 124 -16.61 9.67 18.73
N PRO A 125 -15.70 10.44 18.12
CA PRO A 125 -15.33 10.30 16.71
C PRO A 125 -14.70 8.95 16.34
N ALA A 126 -14.15 8.23 17.31
CA ALA A 126 -13.58 6.88 17.13
C ALA A 126 -14.63 5.77 17.32
N SER A 127 -15.89 6.11 17.61
CA SER A 127 -16.93 5.11 17.83
C SER A 127 -17.24 4.32 16.57
N SER A 128 -17.56 3.04 16.76
CA SER A 128 -17.99 2.14 15.69
C SER A 128 -19.40 2.50 15.18
N PRO A 129 -19.79 1.99 13.99
CA PRO A 129 -21.17 2.08 13.53
C PRO A 129 -22.15 1.39 14.50
N ALA A 130 -23.26 2.05 14.80
CA ALA A 130 -24.35 1.45 15.58
C ALA A 130 -24.98 0.29 14.81
N HIS A 131 -25.23 0.49 13.52
CA HIS A 131 -25.84 -0.48 12.64
C HIS A 131 -24.95 -0.79 11.43
N PRO A 132 -24.49 -2.04 11.26
CA PRO A 132 -23.70 -2.45 10.08
C PRO A 132 -24.38 -2.15 8.74
N ALA A 133 -25.74 -2.14 8.70
CA ALA A 133 -26.52 -1.87 7.51
C ALA A 133 -26.29 -0.45 6.96
N ASP A 134 -26.06 0.54 7.83
CA ASP A 134 -25.81 1.93 7.41
C ASP A 134 -24.49 2.03 6.65
N TYR A 135 -23.44 1.43 7.19
CA TYR A 135 -22.15 1.34 6.51
C TYR A 135 -22.27 0.57 5.20
N ALA A 136 -23.03 -0.53 5.17
CA ALA A 136 -23.25 -1.31 3.97
C ALA A 136 -23.97 -0.51 2.87
N ARG A 137 -24.95 0.35 3.21
CA ARG A 137 -25.60 1.26 2.27
C ARG A 137 -24.61 2.29 1.70
N PHE A 138 -23.78 2.87 2.56
CA PHE A 138 -22.73 3.78 2.10
C PHE A 138 -21.73 3.07 1.17
N MET A 139 -21.30 1.85 1.49
CA MET A 139 -20.47 1.05 0.59
C MET A 139 -21.14 0.79 -0.76
N ALA A 140 -22.45 0.51 -0.76
CA ALA A 140 -23.20 0.33 -2.00
C ALA A 140 -23.19 1.61 -2.85
N SER A 141 -23.40 2.80 -2.27
CA SER A 141 -23.36 4.07 -2.99
C SER A 141 -21.98 4.35 -3.62
N LEU A 142 -20.89 4.00 -2.92
CA LEU A 142 -19.55 4.13 -3.47
C LEU A 142 -19.32 3.19 -4.68
N VAL A 143 -19.84 1.96 -4.63
CA VAL A 143 -19.73 1.03 -5.79
C VAL A 143 -20.62 1.49 -6.94
N ASP A 144 -21.82 2.00 -6.67
CA ASP A 144 -22.72 2.58 -7.66
C ASP A 144 -22.12 3.85 -8.30
N ARG A 145 -21.22 4.56 -7.58
CA ARG A 145 -20.49 5.74 -8.10
C ARG A 145 -19.23 5.36 -8.88
N TYR A 146 -18.36 4.49 -8.34
CA TYR A 146 -16.99 4.26 -8.84
C TYR A 146 -16.72 2.86 -9.36
N GLY A 147 -17.66 1.95 -9.24
CA GLY A 147 -17.54 0.57 -9.76
C GLY A 147 -17.57 0.51 -11.30
N PRO A 148 -17.52 -0.68 -11.89
CA PRO A 148 -17.45 -0.86 -13.35
C PRO A 148 -18.60 -0.21 -14.14
N ARG A 149 -19.79 -0.15 -13.52
CA ARG A 149 -21.00 0.50 -14.08
C ARG A 149 -21.28 1.85 -13.42
N GLY A 150 -20.29 2.42 -12.75
CA GLY A 150 -20.45 3.59 -11.92
C GLY A 150 -20.89 4.84 -12.65
N SER A 151 -21.70 5.67 -11.98
CA SER A 151 -22.19 6.93 -12.52
C SER A 151 -21.06 7.92 -12.80
N PHE A 152 -20.00 7.91 -12.01
CA PHE A 152 -18.83 8.75 -12.24
C PHE A 152 -18.26 8.59 -13.65
N TRP A 153 -18.09 7.36 -14.11
CA TRP A 153 -17.52 7.07 -15.43
C TRP A 153 -18.42 7.43 -16.61
N ARG A 154 -19.73 7.51 -16.38
CA ARG A 154 -20.68 8.00 -17.39
C ARG A 154 -20.68 9.53 -17.50
N GLN A 155 -20.43 10.21 -16.35
CA GLN A 155 -20.36 11.67 -16.28
C GLN A 155 -19.01 12.23 -16.74
N HIS A 156 -17.94 11.43 -16.63
CA HIS A 156 -16.54 11.80 -16.92
C HIS A 156 -15.96 10.91 -18.03
N ARG A 157 -16.55 10.99 -19.23
CA ARG A 157 -16.11 10.18 -20.37
C ARG A 157 -14.74 10.58 -20.91
N GLU A 158 -14.29 11.80 -20.62
CA GLU A 158 -12.97 12.34 -20.93
C GLU A 158 -11.85 11.68 -20.11
N LEU A 159 -12.17 11.04 -19.00
CA LEU A 159 -11.19 10.37 -18.16
C LEU A 159 -10.96 8.90 -18.56
N PRO A 160 -9.72 8.41 -18.45
CA PRO A 160 -9.46 6.98 -18.58
C PRO A 160 -10.28 6.19 -17.56
N LYS A 161 -11.20 5.34 -18.02
CA LYS A 161 -12.07 4.55 -17.15
C LYS A 161 -11.23 3.57 -16.31
N ARG A 162 -11.19 3.80 -14.99
CA ARG A 162 -10.45 2.99 -14.00
C ARG A 162 -11.33 2.65 -12.81
N PRO A 163 -12.29 1.73 -12.99
CA PRO A 163 -13.26 1.41 -11.95
C PRO A 163 -12.59 0.79 -10.73
N ILE A 164 -13.09 1.16 -9.56
CA ILE A 164 -12.64 0.63 -8.29
C ILE A 164 -13.33 -0.72 -8.05
N ARG A 165 -12.54 -1.78 -7.93
CA ARG A 165 -13.03 -3.14 -7.67
C ARG A 165 -12.42 -3.77 -6.42
N VAL A 166 -11.50 -3.08 -5.74
CA VAL A 166 -10.86 -3.55 -4.51
C VAL A 166 -11.12 -2.51 -3.43
N TRP A 167 -11.78 -2.90 -2.35
CA TRP A 167 -12.25 -2.03 -1.29
C TRP A 167 -11.71 -2.50 0.05
N GLN A 168 -10.92 -1.67 0.75
CA GLN A 168 -10.50 -1.96 2.11
C GLN A 168 -11.54 -1.46 3.08
N LEU A 169 -12.06 -2.37 3.92
CA LEU A 169 -13.11 -2.06 4.88
C LEU A 169 -12.49 -1.79 6.25
N TRP A 170 -12.40 -0.52 6.60
CA TRP A 170 -11.85 0.01 7.84
C TRP A 170 -10.31 0.04 7.90
N ASN A 171 -9.80 0.66 8.99
CA ASN A 171 -8.39 0.74 9.36
C ASN A 171 -8.24 0.42 10.85
N GLU A 172 -7.32 -0.47 11.21
CA GLU A 172 -6.87 -0.77 12.58
C GLU A 172 -8.00 -0.83 13.63
N PRO A 173 -9.04 -1.66 13.45
CA PRO A 173 -10.14 -1.74 14.41
C PRO A 173 -9.70 -2.32 15.76
N ASP A 174 -8.52 -2.92 15.82
CA ASP A 174 -7.83 -3.36 17.02
C ASP A 174 -7.21 -2.21 17.83
N HIS A 175 -7.20 -0.98 17.27
CA HIS A 175 -6.71 0.21 17.95
C HIS A 175 -7.87 1.16 18.32
N ARG A 176 -7.94 1.58 19.61
CA ARG A 176 -9.06 2.40 20.14
C ARG A 176 -9.26 3.74 19.43
N VAL A 177 -8.23 4.29 18.80
CA VAL A 177 -8.29 5.53 18.01
C VAL A 177 -9.17 5.38 16.76
N TYR A 178 -9.27 4.17 16.22
CA TYR A 178 -10.08 3.89 15.03
C TYR A 178 -11.37 3.12 15.34
N TRP A 179 -11.44 2.49 16.52
CA TRP A 179 -12.62 1.73 16.95
C TRP A 179 -12.69 1.69 18.48
N ALA A 180 -13.49 2.59 19.04
CA ALA A 180 -13.50 2.80 20.49
C ALA A 180 -14.11 1.63 21.29
N GLU A 181 -15.07 0.92 20.71
CA GLU A 181 -15.75 -0.23 21.35
C GLU A 181 -14.89 -1.49 21.24
N GLN A 182 -14.22 -1.86 22.33
CA GLN A 182 -13.44 -3.09 22.43
C GLN A 182 -14.16 -4.12 23.33
N PRO A 183 -14.04 -5.39 23.05
CA PRO A 183 -13.34 -6.02 21.93
C PRO A 183 -14.12 -5.87 20.60
N TYR A 184 -13.40 -5.47 19.55
CA TYR A 184 -13.99 -5.02 18.29
C TYR A 184 -14.49 -6.16 17.35
N TYR A 185 -13.89 -7.35 17.42
CA TYR A 185 -13.92 -8.35 16.34
C TYR A 185 -15.31 -8.83 15.96
N LYS A 186 -16.27 -9.03 16.89
CA LYS A 186 -17.64 -9.45 16.57
C LYS A 186 -18.38 -8.37 15.78
N ARG A 187 -18.32 -7.10 16.25
CA ARG A 187 -18.94 -5.97 15.56
C ARG A 187 -18.29 -5.70 14.21
N TYR A 188 -16.99 -5.82 14.12
CA TYR A 188 -16.26 -5.66 12.86
C TYR A 188 -16.60 -6.76 11.85
N VAL A 189 -16.72 -8.02 12.28
CA VAL A 189 -17.17 -9.11 11.41
C VAL A 189 -18.59 -8.86 10.89
N ALA A 190 -19.51 -8.41 11.73
CA ALA A 190 -20.86 -8.03 11.30
C ALA A 190 -20.84 -6.89 10.26
N LEU A 191 -19.96 -5.89 10.47
CA LEU A 191 -19.76 -4.77 9.52
C LEU A 191 -19.31 -5.27 8.15
N ILE A 192 -18.23 -6.06 8.10
CA ILE A 192 -17.67 -6.55 6.82
C ILE A 192 -18.59 -7.54 6.12
N ALA A 193 -19.37 -8.31 6.89
CA ALA A 193 -20.39 -9.20 6.34
C ALA A 193 -21.48 -8.43 5.59
N ALA A 194 -22.08 -7.44 6.23
CA ALA A 194 -23.10 -6.59 5.63
C ALA A 194 -22.55 -5.81 4.41
N ALA A 195 -21.38 -5.20 4.55
CA ALA A 195 -20.73 -4.47 3.49
C ALA A 195 -20.39 -5.34 2.27
N ARG A 196 -19.88 -6.57 2.48
CA ARG A 196 -19.58 -7.51 1.40
C ARG A 196 -20.83 -7.85 0.59
N VAL A 197 -21.95 -8.12 1.25
CA VAL A 197 -23.23 -8.40 0.57
C VAL A 197 -23.62 -7.21 -0.30
N ALA A 198 -23.59 -6.00 0.24
CA ALA A 198 -23.97 -4.78 -0.47
C ALA A 198 -23.05 -4.51 -1.68
N ILE A 199 -21.74 -4.64 -1.52
CA ILE A 199 -20.73 -4.49 -2.57
C ILE A 199 -20.98 -5.51 -3.71
N ARG A 200 -21.14 -6.79 -3.37
CA ARG A 200 -21.26 -7.84 -4.38
C ARG A 200 -22.58 -7.85 -5.13
N ARG A 201 -23.64 -7.30 -4.55
CA ARG A 201 -24.90 -7.05 -5.27
C ARG A 201 -24.71 -6.06 -6.42
N ARG A 202 -23.78 -5.09 -6.30
CA ARG A 202 -23.48 -4.06 -7.31
C ARG A 202 -22.39 -4.49 -8.28
N ASP A 203 -21.33 -5.13 -7.76
CA ASP A 203 -20.22 -5.69 -8.56
C ASP A 203 -19.82 -7.06 -8.02
N ARG A 204 -20.28 -8.12 -8.70
CA ARG A 204 -19.94 -9.51 -8.34
C ARG A 204 -18.43 -9.79 -8.37
N GLY A 205 -17.67 -9.04 -9.17
CA GLY A 205 -16.22 -9.15 -9.28
C GLY A 205 -15.45 -8.35 -8.24
N ALA A 206 -16.11 -7.51 -7.45
CA ALA A 206 -15.46 -6.71 -6.43
C ALA A 206 -14.82 -7.58 -5.34
N LYS A 207 -13.69 -7.11 -4.81
CA LYS A 207 -12.90 -7.76 -3.77
C LYS A 207 -12.88 -6.91 -2.50
N VAL A 208 -13.04 -7.57 -1.37
CA VAL A 208 -12.99 -6.97 -0.05
C VAL A 208 -11.62 -7.25 0.58
N VAL A 209 -10.95 -6.19 1.01
CA VAL A 209 -9.72 -6.25 1.79
C VAL A 209 -10.07 -6.06 3.27
N LEU A 210 -9.54 -6.91 4.12
CA LEU A 210 -9.63 -6.77 5.58
C LEU A 210 -8.98 -5.45 6.00
N ALA A 211 -9.38 -4.88 7.14
CA ALA A 211 -8.64 -3.79 7.76
C ALA A 211 -7.20 -4.20 8.05
N GLY A 212 -6.24 -3.31 7.84
CA GLY A 212 -4.89 -3.53 8.30
C GLY A 212 -4.87 -3.65 9.83
N LEU A 213 -4.25 -4.71 10.35
CA LEU A 213 -4.14 -4.99 11.77
C LEU A 213 -2.72 -4.68 12.26
N VAL A 214 -2.60 -4.13 13.48
CA VAL A 214 -1.33 -3.68 14.06
C VAL A 214 -0.84 -4.57 15.20
N GLY A 215 0.35 -4.30 15.72
CA GLY A 215 0.93 -4.95 16.87
C GLY A 215 0.98 -6.48 16.73
N ARG A 216 0.31 -7.19 17.63
CA ARG A 216 0.15 -8.65 17.55
C ARG A 216 -0.97 -9.04 16.55
N SER A 217 -0.89 -8.50 15.34
CA SER A 217 -1.90 -8.62 14.27
C SER A 217 -2.36 -10.06 13.99
N TRP A 218 -1.49 -11.05 14.15
CA TRP A 218 -1.83 -12.47 13.99
C TRP A 218 -2.81 -12.97 15.08
N VAL A 219 -2.75 -12.42 16.31
CA VAL A 219 -3.71 -12.72 17.37
C VAL A 219 -5.06 -12.10 17.03
N GLN A 220 -5.06 -10.86 16.57
CA GLN A 220 -6.25 -10.14 16.14
C GLN A 220 -6.94 -10.83 14.95
N LEU A 221 -6.15 -11.26 13.98
CA LEU A 221 -6.63 -12.03 12.84
C LEU A 221 -7.31 -13.34 13.28
N ALA A 222 -6.72 -14.07 14.25
CA ALA A 222 -7.32 -15.28 14.79
C ALA A 222 -8.69 -15.00 15.45
N GLN A 223 -8.85 -13.85 16.14
CA GLN A 223 -10.14 -13.46 16.73
C GLN A 223 -11.20 -13.17 15.65
N ILE A 224 -10.81 -12.52 14.56
CA ILE A 224 -11.70 -12.29 13.42
C ILE A 224 -12.16 -13.63 12.80
N TYR A 225 -11.27 -14.59 12.63
CA TYR A 225 -11.60 -15.92 12.13
C TYR A 225 -12.54 -16.66 13.08
N ARG A 226 -12.27 -16.66 14.39
CA ARG A 226 -13.12 -17.28 15.41
C ARG A 226 -14.52 -16.65 15.48
N ALA A 227 -14.62 -15.36 15.18
CA ALA A 227 -15.88 -14.65 15.08
C ALA A 227 -16.64 -14.92 13.75
N GLY A 228 -16.18 -15.85 12.91
CA GLY A 228 -16.84 -16.21 11.65
C GLY A 228 -16.44 -15.35 10.45
N GLY A 229 -15.39 -14.51 10.56
CA GLY A 229 -15.02 -13.55 9.54
C GLY A 229 -14.52 -14.13 8.22
N ARG A 230 -14.13 -15.43 8.16
CA ARG A 230 -13.45 -16.07 7.03
C ARG A 230 -14.08 -15.78 5.66
N ARG A 231 -15.40 -15.81 5.58
CA ARG A 231 -16.15 -15.71 4.30
C ARG A 231 -16.39 -14.25 3.86
N HIS A 232 -15.99 -13.26 4.67
CA HIS A 232 -16.38 -11.87 4.49
C HIS A 232 -15.31 -10.97 3.89
N PHE A 233 -14.11 -11.52 3.59
CA PHE A 233 -13.03 -10.79 2.90
C PHE A 233 -12.30 -11.70 1.91
N ASP A 234 -11.69 -11.07 0.89
CA ASP A 234 -10.94 -11.74 -0.17
C ASP A 234 -9.43 -11.60 0.00
N TYR A 235 -8.98 -10.53 0.69
CA TYR A 235 -7.57 -10.24 0.95
C TYR A 235 -7.33 -10.02 2.44
N LEU A 236 -6.27 -10.60 2.95
CA LEU A 236 -5.70 -10.26 4.25
C LEU A 236 -5.02 -8.88 4.15
N ALA A 237 -4.97 -8.14 5.26
CA ALA A 237 -4.17 -6.94 5.36
C ALA A 237 -3.43 -6.89 6.71
N VAL A 238 -2.22 -6.32 6.70
CA VAL A 238 -1.36 -6.22 7.89
C VAL A 238 -0.54 -4.93 7.84
N HIS A 239 -0.35 -4.32 9.03
CA HIS A 239 0.56 -3.20 9.27
C HIS A 239 1.70 -3.70 10.19
N PRO A 240 2.80 -4.22 9.64
CA PRO A 240 3.87 -4.84 10.43
C PRO A 240 4.85 -3.80 10.97
N PHE A 241 4.34 -2.79 11.69
CA PHE A 241 5.17 -1.77 12.32
C PHE A 241 6.06 -2.40 13.40
N THR A 242 7.37 -2.23 13.25
CA THR A 242 8.35 -2.79 14.16
C THR A 242 9.70 -2.09 14.02
N ARG A 243 10.53 -2.21 15.07
CA ARG A 243 11.87 -1.65 15.06
C ARG A 243 12.80 -2.34 14.06
N LEU A 244 12.72 -3.65 13.92
CA LEU A 244 13.66 -4.46 13.14
C LEU A 244 13.03 -4.94 11.84
N LEU A 245 13.79 -4.88 10.75
CA LEU A 245 13.38 -5.40 9.45
C LEU A 245 13.03 -6.91 9.50
N SER A 246 13.81 -7.70 10.25
CA SER A 246 13.52 -9.13 10.44
C SER A 246 12.13 -9.40 10.99
N ASP A 247 11.66 -8.52 11.86
CA ASP A 247 10.35 -8.64 12.51
C ASP A 247 9.21 -8.30 11.55
N VAL A 248 9.43 -7.43 10.56
CA VAL A 248 8.44 -7.20 9.48
C VAL A 248 8.09 -8.52 8.80
N VAL A 249 9.10 -9.27 8.37
CA VAL A 249 8.91 -10.58 7.72
C VAL A 249 8.29 -11.59 8.70
N ARG A 250 8.70 -11.56 9.96
CA ARG A 250 8.18 -12.45 11.01
C ARG A 250 6.69 -12.21 11.28
N ILE A 251 6.27 -10.95 11.40
CA ILE A 251 4.85 -10.57 11.60
C ILE A 251 4.00 -11.04 10.40
N VAL A 252 4.46 -10.77 9.18
CA VAL A 252 3.77 -11.22 7.96
C VAL A 252 3.65 -12.74 7.92
N ARG A 253 4.71 -13.48 8.29
CA ARG A 253 4.70 -14.94 8.39
C ARG A 253 3.70 -15.44 9.43
N TYR A 254 3.63 -14.82 10.62
CA TYR A 254 2.67 -15.20 11.65
C TYR A 254 1.22 -15.03 11.17
N ASN A 255 0.91 -13.94 10.46
CA ASN A 255 -0.41 -13.76 9.85
C ASN A 255 -0.70 -14.85 8.82
N ARG A 256 0.27 -15.24 7.98
CA ARG A 256 0.12 -16.34 7.02
C ARG A 256 -0.14 -17.67 7.74
N THR A 257 0.61 -17.97 8.80
CA THR A 257 0.43 -19.17 9.61
C THR A 257 -0.99 -19.24 10.18
N VAL A 258 -1.50 -18.15 10.75
CA VAL A 258 -2.88 -18.08 11.25
C VAL A 258 -3.87 -18.30 10.12
N ALA A 259 -3.75 -17.60 9.00
CA ALA A 259 -4.65 -17.79 7.85
C ALA A 259 -4.66 -19.25 7.39
N THR A 260 -3.51 -19.91 7.32
CA THR A 260 -3.39 -21.32 6.95
C THR A 260 -4.14 -22.23 7.94
N ARG A 261 -4.00 -22.01 9.24
CA ARG A 261 -4.71 -22.77 10.29
C ARG A 261 -6.24 -22.67 10.17
N PHE A 262 -6.73 -21.53 9.67
CA PHE A 262 -8.16 -21.32 9.43
C PHE A 262 -8.62 -21.68 8.01
N GLY A 263 -7.80 -22.39 7.23
CA GLY A 263 -8.13 -22.87 5.88
C GLY A 263 -8.01 -21.84 4.76
N ASP A 264 -7.30 -20.72 5.01
CA ASP A 264 -7.08 -19.63 4.04
C ASP A 264 -5.62 -19.54 3.56
N ALA A 265 -4.94 -20.69 3.43
CA ALA A 265 -3.54 -20.77 3.03
C ALA A 265 -3.23 -20.01 1.71
N ARG A 266 -4.19 -19.99 0.77
CA ARG A 266 -4.04 -19.34 -0.55
C ARG A 266 -4.63 -17.95 -0.63
N LYS A 267 -5.30 -17.45 0.42
CA LYS A 267 -5.88 -16.10 0.43
C LYS A 267 -4.75 -15.05 0.33
N PRO A 268 -4.76 -14.16 -0.67
CA PRO A 268 -3.67 -13.19 -0.83
C PRO A 268 -3.62 -12.19 0.32
N MET A 269 -2.43 -11.63 0.56
CA MET A 269 -2.15 -10.67 1.63
C MET A 269 -1.62 -9.36 1.06
N LEU A 270 -2.08 -8.24 1.61
CA LEU A 270 -1.54 -6.91 1.36
C LEU A 270 -0.82 -6.43 2.63
N VAL A 271 0.37 -5.88 2.48
CA VAL A 271 1.02 -5.07 3.52
C VAL A 271 0.56 -3.64 3.27
N THR A 272 -0.55 -3.26 3.90
CA THR A 272 -1.26 -2.00 3.58
C THR A 272 -0.66 -0.77 4.23
N GLU A 273 0.22 -0.95 5.22
CA GLU A 273 1.13 0.08 5.72
C GLU A 273 2.44 -0.53 6.18
N LEU A 274 3.53 0.10 5.80
CA LEU A 274 4.88 -0.20 6.24
C LEU A 274 5.68 1.09 6.26
N THR A 275 6.34 1.39 7.38
CA THR A 275 7.17 2.59 7.51
C THR A 275 8.12 2.53 8.70
N TRP A 276 9.10 3.43 8.70
CA TRP A 276 9.87 3.89 9.85
C TRP A 276 9.91 5.41 9.81
N PRO A 277 9.57 6.11 10.91
CA PRO A 277 9.61 7.57 10.93
C PRO A 277 11.07 8.10 10.96
N SER A 278 11.33 9.16 10.21
CA SER A 278 12.64 9.86 10.25
C SER A 278 12.69 10.94 11.34
N SER A 279 12.15 10.62 12.50
CA SER A 279 11.91 11.52 13.63
C SER A 279 13.06 11.59 14.65
N LYS A 280 14.17 10.87 14.43
CA LYS A 280 15.28 10.84 15.37
C LYS A 280 15.82 12.25 15.65
N GLY A 281 15.81 12.63 16.94
CA GLY A 281 16.23 13.95 17.40
C GLY A 281 15.21 15.07 17.18
N ARG A 282 13.98 14.76 16.70
CA ARG A 282 12.97 15.78 16.37
C ARG A 282 11.75 15.78 17.29
N ILE A 283 11.49 14.68 17.96
CA ILE A 283 10.34 14.54 18.87
C ILE A 283 10.78 14.50 20.35
N ARG A 284 9.87 15.00 21.22
CA ARG A 284 10.16 15.12 22.68
C ARG A 284 10.33 13.78 23.38
N ARG A 285 9.63 12.72 22.93
CA ARG A 285 9.70 11.37 23.51
C ARG A 285 10.21 10.40 22.46
N PRO A 286 11.54 10.26 22.33
CA PRO A 286 12.14 9.34 21.38
C PRO A 286 11.73 7.90 21.64
N SER A 287 11.60 7.13 20.57
CA SER A 287 11.34 5.69 20.62
C SER A 287 12.42 4.92 19.86
N ALA A 288 12.52 3.62 20.15
CA ALA A 288 13.39 2.73 19.39
C ALA A 288 12.95 2.55 17.93
N PHE A 289 11.80 3.12 17.54
CA PHE A 289 11.27 3.11 16.18
C PHE A 289 11.80 4.26 15.33
N ASP A 290 12.28 5.36 15.96
CA ASP A 290 12.77 6.55 15.28
C ASP A 290 14.05 6.30 14.48
N ARG A 291 14.14 6.87 13.30
CA ARG A 291 15.27 6.76 12.37
C ARG A 291 15.76 8.13 11.92
N THR A 292 16.97 8.17 11.37
CA THR A 292 17.39 9.27 10.49
C THR A 292 16.75 9.13 9.12
N GLU A 293 16.72 10.19 8.30
CA GLU A 293 16.22 10.11 6.92
C GLU A 293 17.00 9.10 6.07
N ARG A 294 18.32 8.99 6.27
CA ARG A 294 19.16 7.98 5.59
C ARG A 294 18.76 6.56 5.99
N ASN A 295 18.59 6.30 7.28
CA ASN A 295 18.20 4.97 7.75
C ASN A 295 16.76 4.61 7.34
N GLN A 296 15.84 5.59 7.28
CA GLN A 296 14.50 5.40 6.72
C GLN A 296 14.59 4.91 5.26
N ALA A 297 15.42 5.56 4.44
CA ALA A 297 15.63 5.20 3.04
C ALA A 297 16.21 3.80 2.85
N SER A 298 17.22 3.43 3.65
CA SER A 298 17.85 2.10 3.61
C SER A 298 16.88 1.00 4.04
N LEU A 299 16.11 1.23 5.11
CA LEU A 299 15.12 0.26 5.59
C LEU A 299 13.95 0.08 4.60
N LEU A 300 13.55 1.14 3.91
CA LEU A 300 12.55 1.07 2.83
C LEU A 300 12.99 0.09 1.74
N ASP A 301 14.16 0.30 1.15
CA ASP A 301 14.69 -0.58 0.08
C ASP A 301 14.81 -2.02 0.57
N ALA A 302 15.42 -2.21 1.72
CA ALA A 302 15.63 -3.53 2.30
C ALA A 302 14.30 -4.27 2.58
N ALA A 303 13.29 -3.56 3.08
CA ALA A 303 11.98 -4.15 3.41
C ALA A 303 11.19 -4.55 2.14
N PHE A 304 11.13 -3.67 1.14
CA PHE A 304 10.46 -4.00 -0.12
C PHE A 304 11.11 -5.20 -0.80
N ARG A 305 12.44 -5.28 -0.85
CA ARG A 305 13.17 -6.43 -1.41
C ARG A 305 12.97 -7.71 -0.59
N ALA A 306 13.02 -7.62 0.74
CA ALA A 306 12.82 -8.77 1.61
C ALA A 306 11.42 -9.37 1.47
N LEU A 307 10.38 -8.53 1.33
CA LEU A 307 9.00 -8.94 1.10
C LEU A 307 8.82 -9.48 -0.32
N ALA A 308 9.42 -8.84 -1.33
CA ALA A 308 9.37 -9.30 -2.72
C ALA A 308 9.97 -10.71 -2.89
N ALA A 309 11.14 -10.96 -2.30
CA ALA A 309 11.78 -12.27 -2.32
C ALA A 309 10.94 -13.40 -1.68
N ARG A 310 10.05 -13.05 -0.77
CA ARG A 310 9.18 -14.00 -0.04
C ARG A 310 7.72 -13.97 -0.49
N ARG A 311 7.39 -13.16 -1.50
CA ARG A 311 6.00 -12.87 -1.89
C ARG A 311 5.18 -14.12 -2.23
N VAL A 312 5.77 -15.06 -2.94
CA VAL A 312 5.08 -16.31 -3.34
C VAL A 312 4.75 -17.14 -2.10
N LYS A 313 5.77 -17.44 -1.27
CA LYS A 313 5.62 -18.27 -0.05
C LYS A 313 4.63 -17.64 0.93
N LEU A 314 4.61 -16.31 1.07
CA LEU A 314 3.76 -15.59 2.01
C LEU A 314 2.45 -15.09 1.38
N GLY A 315 2.25 -15.29 0.07
CA GLY A 315 1.06 -14.85 -0.65
C GLY A 315 0.90 -13.32 -0.70
N ILE A 316 2.01 -12.56 -0.68
CA ILE A 316 1.97 -11.10 -0.69
C ILE A 316 1.70 -10.61 -2.12
N ARG A 317 0.74 -9.67 -2.28
CA ARG A 317 0.34 -9.12 -3.59
C ARG A 317 0.69 -7.65 -3.77
N ALA A 318 0.79 -6.89 -2.68
CA ALA A 318 1.21 -5.48 -2.71
C ALA A 318 1.78 -5.07 -1.36
N VAL A 319 2.64 -4.05 -1.39
CA VAL A 319 3.24 -3.40 -0.22
C VAL A 319 3.07 -1.90 -0.36
N TYR A 320 2.53 -1.24 0.67
CA TYR A 320 2.28 0.19 0.69
C TYR A 320 3.19 0.88 1.70
N TRP A 321 4.00 1.83 1.22
CA TRP A 321 4.72 2.72 2.13
C TRP A 321 3.77 3.75 2.73
N ALA A 322 3.80 3.89 4.01
CA ALA A 322 3.03 4.90 4.75
C ALA A 322 4.00 5.98 5.28
N THR A 323 4.09 7.16 4.65
CA THR A 323 3.19 7.76 3.68
C THR A 323 3.97 8.39 2.49
N TRP A 324 3.26 8.97 1.49
CA TRP A 324 3.89 9.74 0.42
C TRP A 324 4.40 11.10 0.91
N LEU A 325 3.57 11.83 1.65
CA LEU A 325 3.83 13.20 2.07
C LEU A 325 3.45 13.40 3.53
N THR A 326 4.33 14.01 4.31
CA THR A 326 4.11 14.44 5.71
C THR A 326 4.56 15.87 5.91
N ARG A 327 4.29 16.46 7.07
CA ARG A 327 4.69 17.83 7.38
C ARG A 327 6.06 17.92 8.04
N ASP A 328 6.50 16.86 8.69
CA ASP A 328 7.77 16.77 9.44
C ASP A 328 7.93 17.87 10.52
N ARG A 329 6.84 18.22 11.24
CA ARG A 329 6.80 19.34 12.20
C ARG A 329 6.37 18.96 13.61
N SER A 330 5.70 17.82 13.78
CA SER A 330 5.23 17.41 15.10
C SER A 330 6.39 17.21 16.07
N ARG A 331 6.20 17.66 17.30
CA ARG A 331 7.16 17.38 18.39
C ARG A 331 6.72 16.19 19.28
N THR A 332 5.58 15.60 18.98
CA THR A 332 4.98 14.52 19.79
C THR A 332 4.56 13.31 18.96
N ASP A 333 4.33 13.46 17.67
CA ASP A 333 3.91 12.39 16.76
C ASP A 333 5.04 12.03 15.79
N ALA A 334 5.63 10.86 15.99
CA ALA A 334 6.67 10.33 15.11
C ALA A 334 6.15 10.03 13.70
N PHE A 335 4.86 9.68 13.56
CA PHE A 335 4.28 9.36 12.25
C PHE A 335 4.19 10.58 11.32
N ASP A 336 4.27 11.82 11.85
CA ASP A 336 4.42 13.03 11.03
C ASP A 336 5.75 13.07 10.24
N TYR A 337 6.65 12.09 10.46
CA TYR A 337 7.95 11.98 9.78
C TYR A 337 8.09 10.75 8.87
N THR A 338 6.98 10.07 8.58
CA THR A 338 7.01 8.83 7.76
C THR A 338 7.04 9.08 6.26
N GLY A 339 6.77 10.30 5.80
CA GLY A 339 6.68 10.66 4.40
C GLY A 339 7.94 10.34 3.60
N LEU A 340 7.74 9.95 2.33
CA LEU A 340 8.80 9.96 1.31
C LEU A 340 9.24 11.40 1.01
N SER A 341 8.35 12.33 1.25
CA SER A 341 8.54 13.77 1.06
C SER A 341 7.97 14.55 2.23
N ALA A 342 8.45 15.77 2.43
CA ALA A 342 7.99 16.68 3.47
C ALA A 342 7.42 17.97 2.86
N LEU A 343 6.22 18.37 3.31
CA LEU A 343 5.60 19.64 2.98
C LEU A 343 6.16 20.75 3.88
N ARG A 344 6.89 21.67 3.30
CA ARG A 344 7.46 22.84 4.00
C ARG A 344 6.38 23.87 4.37
N ALA A 345 6.72 24.78 5.29
CA ALA A 345 5.82 25.84 5.73
C ALA A 345 5.35 26.76 4.58
N ASN A 346 6.23 27.02 3.64
CA ASN A 346 5.95 27.83 2.45
C ASN A 346 5.15 27.08 1.35
N GLY A 347 4.66 25.86 1.62
CA GLY A 347 3.89 25.07 0.66
C GLY A 347 4.73 24.26 -0.34
N THR A 348 6.06 24.43 -0.35
CA THR A 348 6.92 23.62 -1.24
C THR A 348 7.14 22.21 -0.70
N ILE A 349 7.39 21.26 -1.60
CA ILE A 349 7.61 19.85 -1.26
C ILE A 349 9.11 19.54 -1.37
N ARG A 350 9.69 19.08 -0.27
CA ARG A 350 11.06 18.56 -0.23
C ARG A 350 11.05 17.04 -0.37
N ARG A 351 11.72 16.49 -1.36
CA ARG A 351 11.95 15.06 -1.50
C ARG A 351 13.01 14.60 -0.50
N LYS A 352 12.69 13.58 0.32
CA LYS A 352 13.62 12.98 1.30
C LYS A 352 14.46 11.89 0.62
N PRO A 353 15.57 11.43 1.23
CA PRO A 353 16.31 10.25 0.73
C PRO A 353 15.42 9.03 0.47
N ALA A 354 14.37 8.83 1.28
CA ALA A 354 13.40 7.76 1.10
C ALA A 354 12.62 7.84 -0.22
N PHE A 355 12.39 9.02 -0.78
CA PHE A 355 11.76 9.19 -2.10
C PHE A 355 12.63 8.58 -3.21
N TYR A 356 13.91 8.90 -3.21
CA TYR A 356 14.85 8.39 -4.21
C TYR A 356 15.07 6.89 -4.04
N SER A 357 15.12 6.40 -2.80
CA SER A 357 15.21 4.98 -2.48
C SER A 357 13.97 4.23 -2.99
N PHE A 358 12.76 4.75 -2.77
CA PHE A 358 11.51 4.16 -3.29
C PHE A 358 11.56 4.06 -4.82
N ARG A 359 11.91 5.15 -5.50
CA ARG A 359 12.02 5.19 -6.98
C ARG A 359 13.03 4.18 -7.51
N ALA A 360 14.21 4.07 -6.90
CA ALA A 360 15.24 3.11 -7.28
C ALA A 360 14.79 1.67 -7.05
N THR A 361 14.16 1.40 -5.90
CA THR A 361 13.59 0.09 -5.55
C THR A 361 12.47 -0.32 -6.52
N ALA A 362 11.59 0.61 -6.87
CA ALA A 362 10.52 0.40 -7.84
C ALA A 362 11.11 0.01 -9.20
N ARG A 363 12.06 0.78 -9.73
CA ARG A 363 12.73 0.46 -11.01
C ARG A 363 13.31 -0.96 -11.01
N ARG A 364 14.03 -1.32 -9.95
CA ARG A 364 14.65 -2.64 -9.81
C ARG A 364 13.61 -3.76 -9.78
N LEU A 365 12.57 -3.63 -8.96
CA LEU A 365 11.57 -4.68 -8.78
C LEU A 365 10.62 -4.79 -9.98
N GLU A 366 10.39 -3.69 -10.69
CA GLU A 366 9.53 -3.65 -11.87
C GLU A 366 10.25 -4.02 -13.16
N GLY A 367 11.59 -4.16 -13.15
CA GLY A 367 12.39 -4.47 -14.33
C GLY A 367 12.41 -3.33 -15.35
N ARG A 368 12.67 -2.10 -14.88
CA ARG A 368 12.73 -0.90 -15.73
C ARG A 368 13.88 0.06 -15.32
#